data_221d8d66143d65868089685f6f1e8b04
#
_entry.id   221d8d66143d65868089685f6f1e8b04
#
_cell.length_a   1.000
_cell.length_b   1.000
_cell.length_c   1.000
_cell.angle_alpha   90.00
_cell.angle_beta   90.00
_cell.angle_gamma   90.00
#
_symmetry.space_group_name_H-M   'P 1'
#
loop_
_entity.id
_entity.type
_entity.pdbx_description
1 polymer ?
#
loop_
_entity_poly.entity_id
_entity_poly.type
_entity_poly.pdbx_seq_one_letter_code
_entity_poly.pdbx_strand_id
1 'polypeptide(L)'
;MRDYIVNTVLGNYKCVIFYDTSTICDVLVYTCVDPSRQSIYGYSPSYRQVEDIVLKLKPKIIIQLADECPQEHNEVHNLLGYITNLFLRCHRHESQLYTYTSKVEAIPLGYSNYIDLPLEIKPPQDRKYTWTWTGTLRPDRKQMIQEFWRMWNNATFAFTNLNKEELGTIYNNSVFVPCGRGNFSLDCYRQYEATIYGAIPVVMSSVSEFEATFKFFDELPPWIVADTWEQAVTLCQQVQFDYPKLLELQTNNLAWWHRMVSTMHSKITQALSLEVVQNLDILELNKSKVTPPQSVVYYPGDTKRDIDNRIFAC
;
A
#
# COMPACT_ATOMS: atom_id res chain seq x y z
N MET A 1 0.44 6.53 -6.29
CA MET A 1 1.56 5.64 -5.91
C MET A 1 2.92 6.29 -6.16
N ARG A 2 3.17 6.89 -7.34
CA ARG A 2 4.45 7.59 -7.61
C ARG A 2 4.80 8.61 -6.52
N ASP A 3 3.86 9.50 -6.16
CA ASP A 3 4.09 10.55 -5.17
C ASP A 3 4.41 9.95 -3.79
N TYR A 4 3.77 8.83 -3.43
CA TYR A 4 4.11 8.09 -2.22
C TYR A 4 5.56 7.59 -2.23
N ILE A 5 5.98 6.93 -3.32
CA ILE A 5 7.36 6.43 -3.41
C ILE A 5 8.36 7.58 -3.42
N VAL A 6 8.16 8.58 -4.28
CA VAL A 6 9.12 9.69 -4.44
C VAL A 6 9.15 10.57 -3.19
N ASN A 7 7.99 10.93 -2.63
CA ASN A 7 7.93 11.93 -1.54
C ASN A 7 8.05 11.31 -0.14
N THR A 8 7.68 10.03 0.01
CA THR A 8 7.66 9.38 1.32
C THR A 8 8.72 8.30 1.43
N VAL A 9 8.74 7.32 0.52
CA VAL A 9 9.70 6.19 0.62
C VAL A 9 11.12 6.65 0.31
N LEU A 10 11.30 7.47 -0.73
CA LEU A 10 12.59 7.97 -1.21
C LEU A 10 12.81 9.47 -0.91
N GLY A 11 12.01 10.11 -0.07
CA GLY A 11 11.90 11.55 0.08
C GLY A 11 13.21 12.32 0.32
N ASN A 12 14.27 11.66 0.80
CA ASN A 12 15.59 12.26 1.01
C ASN A 12 16.58 11.98 -0.14
N TYR A 13 16.16 11.27 -1.17
CA TYR A 13 17.03 10.86 -2.28
C TYR A 13 16.66 11.57 -3.56
N LYS A 14 17.69 11.88 -4.36
CA LYS A 14 17.50 12.48 -5.68
C LYS A 14 17.09 11.39 -6.67
N CYS A 15 15.83 11.40 -7.09
CA CYS A 15 15.28 10.45 -8.05
C CYS A 15 15.41 10.98 -9.48
N VAL A 16 15.85 10.14 -10.39
CA VAL A 16 15.91 10.41 -11.83
C VAL A 16 15.11 9.34 -12.57
N ILE A 17 14.23 9.77 -13.47
CA ILE A 17 13.44 8.86 -14.31
C ILE A 17 14.29 8.50 -15.52
N PHE A 18 14.55 7.20 -15.71
CA PHE A 18 15.28 6.71 -16.89
C PHE A 18 14.34 5.98 -17.84
N TYR A 19 14.62 6.17 -19.12
CA TYR A 19 14.03 5.41 -20.22
C TYR A 19 15.03 4.42 -20.83
N ASP A 20 16.27 4.42 -20.34
CA ASP A 20 17.39 3.65 -20.85
C ASP A 20 18.05 2.85 -19.72
N THR A 21 18.32 1.58 -19.99
CA THR A 21 19.01 0.63 -19.08
C THR A 21 20.53 0.74 -19.15
N SER A 22 21.10 1.78 -19.72
CA SER A 22 22.56 2.00 -19.81
C SER A 22 23.15 2.65 -18.57
N THR A 23 22.34 3.26 -17.72
CA THR A 23 22.80 4.03 -16.57
C THR A 23 22.79 3.15 -15.32
N ILE A 24 23.90 3.14 -14.56
CA ILE A 24 23.99 2.48 -13.25
C ILE A 24 23.08 3.22 -12.28
N CYS A 25 22.27 2.48 -11.53
CA CYS A 25 21.40 3.03 -10.48
C CYS A 25 21.54 2.24 -9.18
N ASP A 26 21.43 2.92 -8.05
CA ASP A 26 21.39 2.26 -6.75
C ASP A 26 20.01 1.71 -6.40
N VAL A 27 18.94 2.32 -6.90
CA VAL A 27 17.55 1.95 -6.64
C VAL A 27 16.79 1.75 -7.93
N LEU A 28 16.23 0.55 -8.13
CA LEU A 28 15.34 0.23 -9.24
C LEU A 28 13.90 0.19 -8.73
N VAL A 29 13.03 1.00 -9.32
CA VAL A 29 11.59 0.97 -9.04
C VAL A 29 10.86 0.45 -10.28
N TYR A 30 10.00 -0.56 -10.11
CA TYR A 30 9.17 -1.05 -11.20
C TYR A 30 7.74 -1.33 -10.74
N THR A 31 6.82 -1.29 -11.68
CA THR A 31 5.43 -1.67 -11.46
C THR A 31 5.17 -3.02 -12.13
N CYS A 32 4.40 -3.86 -11.46
CA CYS A 32 3.94 -5.13 -12.02
C CYS A 32 2.43 -5.00 -12.24
N VAL A 33 2.01 -4.96 -13.50
CA VAL A 33 0.60 -4.89 -13.89
C VAL A 33 0.23 -6.20 -14.56
N ASP A 34 -1.00 -6.65 -14.33
CA ASP A 34 -1.56 -7.82 -14.99
C ASP A 34 -1.39 -7.77 -16.51
N PRO A 35 -0.75 -8.77 -17.15
CA PRO A 35 -0.61 -8.83 -18.59
C PRO A 35 -1.92 -8.73 -19.36
N SER A 36 -3.04 -9.17 -18.79
CA SER A 36 -4.37 -9.02 -19.42
C SER A 36 -4.82 -7.57 -19.51
N ARG A 37 -4.23 -6.67 -18.72
CA ARG A 37 -4.48 -5.23 -18.71
C ARG A 37 -3.41 -4.42 -19.44
N GLN A 38 -2.41 -5.05 -20.04
CA GLN A 38 -1.33 -4.36 -20.77
C GLN A 38 -1.84 -3.40 -21.85
N SER A 39 -2.95 -3.76 -22.53
CA SER A 39 -3.58 -2.88 -23.53
C SER A 39 -4.19 -1.61 -22.94
N ILE A 40 -4.47 -1.58 -21.64
CA ILE A 40 -5.12 -0.45 -20.93
C ILE A 40 -4.09 0.41 -20.21
N TYR A 41 -3.07 -0.22 -19.60
CA TYR A 41 -2.12 0.45 -18.69
C TYR A 41 -0.69 0.54 -19.23
N GLY A 42 -0.44 0.05 -20.44
CA GLY A 42 0.90 0.02 -21.04
C GLY A 42 1.67 -1.25 -20.69
N TYR A 43 2.99 -1.19 -20.87
CA TYR A 43 3.87 -2.34 -20.72
C TYR A 43 4.19 -2.64 -19.25
N SER A 44 3.93 -3.88 -18.81
CA SER A 44 4.42 -4.40 -17.54
C SER A 44 5.56 -5.38 -17.80
N PRO A 45 6.73 -5.19 -17.21
CA PRO A 45 7.84 -6.12 -17.43
C PRO A 45 7.51 -7.49 -16.82
N SER A 46 7.81 -8.55 -17.57
CA SER A 46 7.79 -9.90 -17.01
C SER A 46 8.91 -10.04 -15.97
N TYR A 47 8.80 -11.07 -15.08
CA TYR A 47 9.86 -11.36 -14.14
C TYR A 47 11.24 -11.48 -14.83
N ARG A 48 11.34 -12.19 -15.98
CA ARG A 48 12.59 -12.33 -16.72
C ARG A 48 13.17 -11.01 -17.18
N GLN A 49 12.33 -10.09 -17.65
CA GLN A 49 12.79 -8.75 -18.07
C GLN A 49 13.30 -7.94 -16.89
N VAL A 50 12.62 -8.01 -15.73
CA VAL A 50 13.10 -7.37 -14.51
C VAL A 50 14.40 -8.01 -14.05
N GLU A 51 14.50 -9.33 -14.05
CA GLU A 51 15.71 -10.08 -13.71
C GLU A 51 16.90 -9.68 -14.61
N ASP A 52 16.70 -9.64 -15.94
CA ASP A 52 17.74 -9.23 -16.89
C ASP A 52 18.22 -7.80 -16.61
N ILE A 53 17.29 -6.89 -16.29
CA ILE A 53 17.61 -5.51 -15.91
C ILE A 53 18.40 -5.49 -14.59
N VAL A 54 17.96 -6.22 -13.58
CA VAL A 54 18.63 -6.27 -12.28
C VAL A 54 20.04 -6.87 -12.38
N LEU A 55 20.21 -7.92 -13.16
CA LEU A 55 21.53 -8.53 -13.40
C LEU A 55 22.47 -7.58 -14.12
N LYS A 56 21.95 -6.75 -15.03
CA LYS A 56 22.72 -5.74 -15.78
C LYS A 56 23.07 -4.53 -14.93
N LEU A 57 22.08 -3.96 -14.24
CA LEU A 57 22.23 -2.70 -13.50
C LEU A 57 22.82 -2.89 -12.10
N LYS A 58 22.62 -4.07 -11.51
CA LYS A 58 23.04 -4.43 -10.13
C LYS A 58 22.59 -3.41 -9.07
N PRO A 59 21.30 -3.06 -9.03
CA PRO A 59 20.82 -2.10 -8.04
C PRO A 59 20.99 -2.66 -6.62
N LYS A 60 21.27 -1.80 -5.67
CA LYS A 60 21.32 -2.15 -4.25
C LYS A 60 19.93 -2.41 -3.70
N ILE A 61 18.94 -1.69 -4.21
CA ILE A 61 17.55 -1.75 -3.75
C ILE A 61 16.63 -1.94 -4.94
N ILE A 62 15.64 -2.80 -4.77
CA ILE A 62 14.52 -2.95 -5.70
C ILE A 62 13.24 -2.56 -4.96
N ILE A 63 12.38 -1.77 -5.61
CA ILE A 63 11.04 -1.44 -5.10
C ILE A 63 10.01 -1.87 -6.14
N GLN A 64 9.16 -2.81 -5.78
CA GLN A 64 8.02 -3.22 -6.59
C GLN A 64 6.77 -2.49 -6.13
N LEU A 65 6.21 -1.71 -7.05
CA LEU A 65 4.91 -1.09 -6.86
C LEU A 65 3.84 -2.03 -7.36
N ALA A 66 2.91 -2.33 -6.50
CA ALA A 66 1.79 -3.17 -6.84
C ALA A 66 0.54 -2.31 -7.10
N ASP A 67 -0.23 -2.64 -8.14
CA ASP A 67 -1.51 -2.01 -8.44
C ASP A 67 -2.67 -2.97 -8.14
N GLU A 68 -2.67 -3.56 -6.95
CA GLU A 68 -3.71 -4.47 -6.48
C GLU A 68 -4.08 -5.59 -7.49
N CYS A 69 -3.11 -6.14 -8.23
CA CYS A 69 -3.33 -7.21 -9.21
C CYS A 69 -2.87 -8.58 -8.68
N PRO A 70 -3.56 -9.70 -9.00
CA PRO A 70 -3.18 -11.04 -8.51
C PRO A 70 -1.77 -11.47 -8.89
N GLN A 71 -1.24 -11.00 -10.01
CA GLN A 71 0.12 -11.30 -10.44
C GLN A 71 1.20 -10.64 -9.60
N GLU A 72 0.85 -9.62 -8.84
CA GLU A 72 1.73 -8.95 -7.89
C GLU A 72 2.05 -9.83 -6.69
N HIS A 73 1.25 -10.87 -6.48
CA HIS A 73 1.47 -11.92 -5.50
C HIS A 73 2.36 -13.05 -6.02
N ASN A 74 2.95 -12.90 -7.20
CA ASN A 74 3.80 -13.92 -7.77
C ASN A 74 5.08 -14.07 -6.93
N GLU A 75 5.21 -15.21 -6.27
CA GLU A 75 6.35 -15.57 -5.41
C GLU A 75 7.70 -15.51 -6.15
N VAL A 76 7.69 -15.71 -7.47
CA VAL A 76 8.92 -15.69 -8.26
C VAL A 76 9.66 -14.34 -8.13
N HIS A 77 8.94 -13.23 -7.98
CA HIS A 77 9.56 -11.92 -7.80
C HIS A 77 10.39 -11.83 -6.50
N ASN A 78 10.07 -12.62 -5.47
CA ASN A 78 10.84 -12.64 -4.24
C ASN A 78 12.28 -13.11 -4.45
N LEU A 79 12.52 -13.89 -5.51
CA LEU A 79 13.84 -14.38 -5.87
C LEU A 79 14.82 -13.25 -6.20
N LEU A 80 14.33 -12.08 -6.63
CA LEU A 80 15.16 -10.89 -6.85
C LEU A 80 15.87 -10.43 -5.57
N GLY A 81 15.37 -10.80 -4.40
CA GLY A 81 16.04 -10.56 -3.12
C GLY A 81 17.39 -11.25 -2.99
N TYR A 82 17.69 -12.29 -3.78
CA TYR A 82 19.01 -12.95 -3.78
C TYR A 82 20.09 -12.14 -4.51
N ILE A 83 19.69 -11.22 -5.37
CA ILE A 83 20.60 -10.44 -6.23
C ILE A 83 20.57 -8.94 -5.92
N THR A 84 20.01 -8.56 -4.78
CA THR A 84 19.97 -7.18 -4.28
C THR A 84 20.21 -7.14 -2.78
N ASN A 85 20.45 -5.98 -2.19
CA ASN A 85 20.61 -5.80 -0.74
C ASN A 85 19.27 -5.69 -0.02
N LEU A 86 18.25 -5.11 -0.69
CA LEU A 86 16.91 -4.93 -0.16
C LEU A 86 15.88 -4.95 -1.29
N PHE A 87 14.82 -5.70 -1.11
CA PHE A 87 13.68 -5.70 -2.01
C PHE A 87 12.41 -5.31 -1.25
N LEU A 88 11.90 -4.12 -1.52
CA LEU A 88 10.65 -3.61 -0.94
C LEU A 88 9.48 -3.92 -1.87
N ARG A 89 8.44 -4.54 -1.33
CA ARG A 89 7.23 -4.88 -2.09
C ARG A 89 5.99 -4.28 -1.45
N CYS A 90 5.21 -3.52 -2.22
CA CYS A 90 3.82 -3.24 -1.84
C CYS A 90 3.04 -4.56 -1.86
N HIS A 91 2.06 -4.69 -1.00
CA HIS A 91 1.28 -5.89 -0.71
C HIS A 91 2.04 -7.03 -0.03
N ARG A 92 1.50 -7.38 1.10
CA ARG A 92 1.76 -8.63 1.78
C ARG A 92 0.56 -9.55 1.55
N HIS A 93 0.75 -10.58 0.77
CA HIS A 93 -0.22 -11.66 0.65
C HIS A 93 0.35 -12.89 1.33
N GLU A 94 -0.31 -13.33 2.40
CA GLU A 94 0.07 -14.47 3.25
C GLU A 94 1.54 -14.52 3.67
N SER A 95 1.82 -14.85 4.90
CA SER A 95 3.16 -14.88 5.52
C SER A 95 4.22 -15.73 4.77
N GLN A 96 3.80 -16.52 3.81
CA GLN A 96 4.64 -17.44 3.06
C GLN A 96 5.40 -16.80 1.90
N LEU A 97 4.94 -15.65 1.38
CA LEU A 97 5.53 -15.04 0.17
C LEU A 97 6.96 -14.53 0.38
N TYR A 98 7.37 -14.28 1.61
CA TYR A 98 8.66 -13.68 1.94
C TYR A 98 9.65 -14.69 2.56
N THR A 99 9.36 -15.99 2.45
CA THR A 99 10.21 -17.05 3.07
C THR A 99 11.46 -17.38 2.27
N TYR A 100 11.56 -16.95 1.01
CA TYR A 100 12.70 -17.30 0.16
C TYR A 100 13.97 -16.51 0.50
N THR A 101 13.84 -15.29 1.02
CA THR A 101 14.99 -14.48 1.43
C THR A 101 14.60 -13.45 2.47
N SER A 102 15.46 -13.24 3.46
CA SER A 102 15.32 -12.21 4.50
C SER A 102 15.48 -10.76 3.99
N LYS A 103 15.86 -10.60 2.72
CA LYS A 103 16.04 -9.28 2.10
C LYS A 103 14.75 -8.72 1.50
N VAL A 104 13.68 -9.52 1.43
CA VAL A 104 12.37 -9.09 0.94
C VAL A 104 11.52 -8.59 2.09
N GLU A 105 11.08 -7.36 2.01
CA GLU A 105 10.25 -6.71 3.03
C GLU A 105 8.96 -6.18 2.42
N ALA A 106 7.86 -6.40 3.12
CA ALA A 106 6.59 -5.79 2.75
C ALA A 106 6.57 -4.32 3.18
N ILE A 107 6.05 -3.47 2.28
CA ILE A 107 5.76 -2.07 2.59
C ILE A 107 4.29 -1.77 2.32
N PRO A 108 3.70 -0.79 3.00
CA PRO A 108 2.35 -0.33 2.74
C PRO A 108 2.12 0.03 1.28
N LEU A 109 0.91 -0.18 0.78
CA LEU A 109 0.49 0.37 -0.50
C LEU A 109 0.58 1.91 -0.51
N GLY A 110 0.48 2.53 0.66
CA GLY A 110 0.60 3.96 0.85
C GLY A 110 -0.60 4.72 0.30
N TYR A 111 -0.38 5.94 -0.16
CA TYR A 111 -1.43 6.81 -0.66
C TYR A 111 -1.38 6.97 -2.19
N SER A 112 -2.51 7.30 -2.76
CA SER A 112 -2.64 7.52 -4.21
C SER A 112 -2.07 8.88 -4.62
N ASN A 113 -1.86 9.07 -5.92
CA ASN A 113 -1.48 10.39 -6.48
C ASN A 113 -2.63 11.42 -6.43
N TYR A 114 -3.79 11.02 -5.93
CA TYR A 114 -4.98 11.88 -5.78
C TYR A 114 -5.10 12.51 -4.40
N ILE A 115 -4.03 12.52 -3.62
CA ILE A 115 -4.00 13.17 -2.31
C ILE A 115 -2.67 13.90 -2.12
N ASP A 116 -2.71 15.04 -1.47
CA ASP A 116 -1.52 15.77 -1.02
C ASP A 116 -1.31 15.49 0.48
N LEU A 117 -0.09 15.69 0.96
CA LEU A 117 0.15 15.59 2.40
C LEU A 117 -0.48 16.78 3.14
N PRO A 118 -1.16 16.57 4.27
CA PRO A 118 -1.80 17.66 5.01
C PRO A 118 -0.76 18.62 5.61
N LEU A 119 -1.05 19.92 5.51
CA LEU A 119 -0.28 20.95 6.21
C LEU A 119 -0.66 21.03 7.68
N GLU A 120 -1.91 20.75 8.00
CA GLU A 120 -2.47 20.78 9.34
C GLU A 120 -3.49 19.65 9.51
N ILE A 121 -3.48 19.03 10.68
CA ILE A 121 -4.40 17.94 11.03
C ILE A 121 -5.35 18.43 12.12
N LYS A 122 -6.65 18.41 11.81
CA LYS A 122 -7.68 18.78 12.77
C LYS A 122 -7.78 17.74 13.89
N PRO A 123 -7.90 18.19 15.14
CA PRO A 123 -8.22 17.28 16.24
C PRO A 123 -9.65 16.74 16.09
N PRO A 124 -9.99 15.59 16.70
CA PRO A 124 -11.27 14.90 16.47
C PRO A 124 -12.51 15.75 16.75
N GLN A 125 -12.48 16.61 17.77
CA GLN A 125 -13.60 17.47 18.19
C GLN A 125 -13.94 18.56 17.15
N ASP A 126 -12.99 18.95 16.30
CA ASP A 126 -13.16 20.02 15.29
C ASP A 126 -13.52 19.44 13.91
N ARG A 127 -13.72 18.12 13.83
CA ARG A 127 -14.08 17.43 12.60
C ARG A 127 -15.57 17.46 12.37
N LYS A 128 -15.95 17.85 11.14
CA LYS A 128 -17.35 18.09 10.75
C LYS A 128 -18.15 16.79 10.64
N TYR A 129 -17.53 15.70 10.18
CA TYR A 129 -18.21 14.47 9.85
C TYR A 129 -17.84 13.35 10.83
N THR A 130 -18.86 12.65 11.36
CA THR A 130 -18.62 11.46 12.19
C THR A 130 -17.90 10.40 11.37
N TRP A 131 -18.28 10.22 10.11
CA TRP A 131 -17.61 9.29 9.20
C TRP A 131 -17.70 9.74 7.74
N THR A 132 -16.84 9.17 6.92
CA THR A 132 -16.85 9.40 5.47
C THR A 132 -16.50 8.13 4.72
N TRP A 133 -16.98 8.04 3.49
CA TRP A 133 -16.52 7.07 2.53
C TRP A 133 -16.39 7.69 1.14
N THR A 134 -15.26 7.39 0.47
CA THR A 134 -14.98 7.85 -0.90
C THR A 134 -14.52 6.67 -1.75
N GLY A 135 -14.95 6.58 -3.00
CA GLY A 135 -14.50 5.58 -3.95
C GLY A 135 -15.60 4.89 -4.74
N THR A 136 -15.25 3.82 -5.43
CA THR A 136 -16.18 3.04 -6.26
C THR A 136 -17.06 2.14 -5.40
N LEU A 137 -18.36 2.22 -5.61
CA LEU A 137 -19.34 1.38 -4.92
C LEU A 137 -19.27 -0.06 -5.44
N ARG A 138 -19.08 -1.01 -4.54
CA ARG A 138 -19.07 -2.45 -4.79
C ARG A 138 -20.04 -3.16 -3.83
N PRO A 139 -20.44 -4.40 -4.08
CA PRO A 139 -21.39 -5.13 -3.21
C PRO A 139 -20.95 -5.19 -1.75
N ASP A 140 -19.68 -5.52 -1.47
CA ASP A 140 -19.07 -5.56 -0.13
C ASP A 140 -19.12 -4.21 0.60
N ARG A 141 -18.96 -3.11 -0.17
CA ARG A 141 -18.97 -1.74 0.36
C ARG A 141 -20.38 -1.21 0.62
N LYS A 142 -21.39 -1.80 -0.04
CA LYS A 142 -22.80 -1.43 0.22
C LYS A 142 -23.20 -1.74 1.66
N GLN A 143 -22.90 -2.95 2.14
CA GLN A 143 -23.20 -3.34 3.53
C GLN A 143 -22.48 -2.39 4.52
N MET A 144 -21.19 -2.14 4.32
CA MET A 144 -20.43 -1.19 5.12
C MET A 144 -21.12 0.18 5.23
N ILE A 145 -21.49 0.76 4.08
CA ILE A 145 -22.15 2.05 4.03
C ILE A 145 -23.51 2.00 4.72
N GLN A 146 -24.29 0.93 4.52
CA GLN A 146 -25.60 0.76 5.14
C GLN A 146 -25.51 0.73 6.68
N GLU A 147 -24.54 -0.01 7.24
CA GLU A 147 -24.37 -0.12 8.69
C GLU A 147 -23.96 1.23 9.30
N PHE A 148 -23.00 1.92 8.71
CA PHE A 148 -22.59 3.24 9.18
C PHE A 148 -23.70 4.29 9.01
N TRP A 149 -24.40 4.29 7.89
CA TRP A 149 -25.52 5.21 7.64
C TRP A 149 -26.69 4.99 8.57
N ARG A 150 -27.02 3.74 8.88
CA ARG A 150 -28.10 3.40 9.82
C ARG A 150 -27.85 4.03 11.20
N MET A 151 -26.57 4.16 11.58
CA MET A 151 -26.19 4.70 12.88
C MET A 151 -26.02 6.21 12.87
N TRP A 152 -25.38 6.74 11.84
CA TRP A 152 -25.06 8.16 11.75
C TRP A 152 -25.42 8.74 10.39
N ASN A 153 -26.25 9.77 10.40
CA ASN A 153 -26.56 10.56 9.21
C ASN A 153 -25.61 11.76 9.00
N ASN A 154 -24.72 12.05 9.97
CA ASN A 154 -23.66 13.04 9.84
C ASN A 154 -22.43 12.46 9.14
N ALA A 155 -22.52 12.35 7.83
CA ALA A 155 -21.53 11.75 6.96
C ALA A 155 -21.34 12.55 5.69
N THR A 156 -20.27 12.24 4.95
CA THR A 156 -20.13 12.68 3.56
C THR A 156 -19.76 11.49 2.67
N PHE A 157 -20.25 11.52 1.45
CA PHE A 157 -20.00 10.49 0.45
C PHE A 157 -19.53 11.10 -0.85
N ALA A 158 -18.58 10.45 -1.50
CA ALA A 158 -18.19 10.77 -2.85
C ALA A 158 -17.95 9.46 -3.64
N PHE A 159 -18.75 9.25 -4.65
CA PHE A 159 -18.68 8.05 -5.51
C PHE A 159 -17.88 8.29 -6.80
N THR A 160 -17.48 9.53 -7.06
CA THR A 160 -16.85 9.96 -8.30
C THR A 160 -15.70 10.93 -8.04
N ASN A 161 -14.99 11.24 -9.10
CA ASN A 161 -13.74 11.99 -9.17
C ASN A 161 -13.71 13.26 -8.28
N LEU A 162 -13.13 13.10 -7.10
CA LEU A 162 -12.71 14.21 -6.28
C LEU A 162 -11.33 14.68 -6.75
N ASN A 163 -11.09 15.97 -6.72
CA ASN A 163 -9.73 16.48 -6.85
C ASN A 163 -8.94 16.26 -5.53
N LYS A 164 -7.64 16.50 -5.54
CA LYS A 164 -6.75 16.27 -4.39
C LYS A 164 -7.16 17.05 -3.15
N GLU A 165 -7.50 18.33 -3.32
CA GLU A 165 -7.89 19.23 -2.25
C GLU A 165 -9.22 18.81 -1.61
N GLU A 166 -10.21 18.47 -2.43
CA GLU A 166 -11.50 17.97 -1.97
C GLU A 166 -11.36 16.68 -1.15
N LEU A 167 -10.59 15.72 -1.65
CA LEU A 167 -10.35 14.45 -0.96
C LEU A 167 -9.65 14.66 0.37
N GLY A 168 -8.57 15.44 0.39
CA GLY A 168 -7.86 15.79 1.61
C GLY A 168 -8.74 16.54 2.61
N THR A 169 -9.55 17.50 2.14
CA THR A 169 -10.51 18.23 2.98
C THR A 169 -11.53 17.28 3.62
N ILE A 170 -12.05 16.32 2.88
CA ILE A 170 -12.99 15.31 3.40
C ILE A 170 -12.33 14.51 4.52
N TYR A 171 -11.15 13.93 4.28
CA TYR A 171 -10.46 13.15 5.31
C TYR A 171 -10.11 13.98 6.56
N ASN A 172 -9.64 15.22 6.39
CA ASN A 172 -9.32 16.10 7.52
C ASN A 172 -10.55 16.57 8.32
N ASN A 173 -11.74 16.42 7.76
CA ASN A 173 -13.01 16.73 8.44
C ASN A 173 -13.77 15.49 8.93
N SER A 174 -13.21 14.29 8.83
CA SER A 174 -13.89 13.05 9.20
C SER A 174 -13.23 12.40 10.40
N VAL A 175 -14.02 11.90 11.36
CA VAL A 175 -13.50 11.17 12.53
C VAL A 175 -13.16 9.75 12.11
N PHE A 176 -14.13 8.99 11.59
CA PHE A 176 -13.95 7.61 11.16
C PHE A 176 -13.97 7.48 9.64
N VAL A 177 -13.15 6.58 9.13
CA VAL A 177 -13.13 6.22 7.70
C VAL A 177 -13.25 4.69 7.57
N PRO A 178 -14.47 4.17 7.34
CA PRO A 178 -14.62 2.75 7.03
C PRO A 178 -13.92 2.41 5.72
N CYS A 179 -13.03 1.44 5.78
CA CYS A 179 -12.16 1.02 4.70
C CYS A 179 -12.55 -0.37 4.21
N GLY A 180 -13.36 -0.42 3.15
CA GLY A 180 -13.63 -1.68 2.46
C GLY A 180 -12.37 -2.24 1.80
N ARG A 181 -12.39 -3.53 1.50
CA ARG A 181 -11.28 -4.25 0.87
C ARG A 181 -10.82 -3.58 -0.44
N GLY A 182 -9.55 -3.74 -0.75
CA GLY A 182 -8.99 -3.50 -2.08
C GLY A 182 -9.55 -4.47 -3.14
N ASN A 183 -8.92 -4.56 -4.30
CA ASN A 183 -9.39 -5.44 -5.36
C ASN A 183 -9.17 -6.93 -5.01
N PHE A 184 -8.06 -7.25 -4.37
CA PHE A 184 -7.62 -8.63 -4.10
C PHE A 184 -7.25 -8.87 -2.64
N SER A 185 -6.82 -7.84 -1.94
CA SER A 185 -6.41 -7.92 -0.54
C SER A 185 -7.21 -6.96 0.33
N LEU A 186 -7.00 -7.03 1.62
CA LEU A 186 -7.54 -6.08 2.58
C LEU A 186 -6.87 -4.71 2.44
N ASP A 187 -5.64 -4.68 1.93
CA ASP A 187 -4.84 -3.47 1.75
C ASP A 187 -5.40 -2.58 0.64
N CYS A 188 -5.62 -1.31 0.92
CA CYS A 188 -6.00 -0.29 -0.05
C CYS A 188 -5.51 1.11 0.38
N TYR A 189 -5.45 2.05 -0.55
CA TYR A 189 -4.98 3.42 -0.29
C TYR A 189 -5.71 4.13 0.85
N ARG A 190 -7.01 3.87 0.98
CA ARG A 190 -7.90 4.59 1.90
C ARG A 190 -7.47 4.51 3.36
N GLN A 191 -6.96 3.37 3.81
CA GLN A 191 -6.46 3.21 5.17
C GLN A 191 -5.33 4.20 5.46
N TYR A 192 -4.39 4.33 4.54
CA TYR A 192 -3.23 5.20 4.70
C TYR A 192 -3.58 6.66 4.48
N GLU A 193 -4.41 6.96 3.49
CA GLU A 193 -4.91 8.32 3.24
C GLU A 193 -5.66 8.85 4.47
N ALA A 194 -6.55 8.06 5.06
CA ALA A 194 -7.23 8.41 6.30
C ALA A 194 -6.25 8.62 7.45
N THR A 195 -5.29 7.68 7.64
CA THR A 195 -4.26 7.78 8.69
C THR A 195 -3.45 9.06 8.58
N ILE A 196 -2.95 9.41 7.39
CA ILE A 196 -2.13 10.60 7.15
C ILE A 196 -2.89 11.90 7.49
N TYR A 197 -4.19 11.93 7.25
CA TYR A 197 -5.05 13.05 7.62
C TYR A 197 -5.59 12.97 9.06
N GLY A 198 -5.09 12.02 9.85
CA GLY A 198 -5.49 11.85 11.24
C GLY A 198 -6.93 11.40 11.44
N ALA A 199 -7.62 10.94 10.40
CA ALA A 199 -8.86 10.20 10.55
C ALA A 199 -8.56 8.77 11.06
N ILE A 200 -9.53 8.13 11.67
CA ILE A 200 -9.39 6.80 12.25
C ILE A 200 -9.90 5.77 11.25
N PRO A 201 -9.02 4.98 10.61
CA PRO A 201 -9.45 3.90 9.74
C PRO A 201 -10.21 2.83 10.52
N VAL A 202 -11.27 2.32 9.89
CA VAL A 202 -12.07 1.21 10.43
C VAL A 202 -12.08 0.08 9.41
N VAL A 203 -11.62 -1.09 9.82
CA VAL A 203 -11.38 -2.24 8.92
C VAL A 203 -12.17 -3.45 9.38
N MET A 204 -12.89 -4.09 8.45
CA MET A 204 -13.53 -5.38 8.72
C MET A 204 -12.58 -6.50 8.30
N SER A 205 -12.13 -7.26 9.30
CA SER A 205 -11.20 -8.39 9.10
C SER A 205 -11.13 -9.26 10.32
N SER A 206 -10.81 -10.54 10.14
CA SER A 206 -10.31 -11.34 11.26
C SER A 206 -8.94 -10.85 11.71
N VAL A 207 -8.59 -11.12 12.97
CA VAL A 207 -7.27 -10.74 13.52
C VAL A 207 -6.14 -11.35 12.70
N SER A 208 -6.26 -12.64 12.31
CA SER A 208 -5.23 -13.33 11.55
C SER A 208 -5.02 -12.74 10.15
N GLU A 209 -6.10 -12.36 9.44
CA GLU A 209 -5.98 -11.71 8.14
C GLU A 209 -5.40 -10.29 8.27
N PHE A 210 -5.80 -9.56 9.30
CA PHE A 210 -5.27 -8.23 9.57
C PHE A 210 -3.77 -8.26 9.83
N GLU A 211 -3.31 -9.15 10.69
CA GLU A 211 -1.89 -9.35 10.96
C GLU A 211 -1.11 -9.79 9.72
N ALA A 212 -1.65 -10.74 8.96
CA ALA A 212 -1.02 -11.20 7.72
C ALA A 212 -0.88 -10.07 6.69
N THR A 213 -1.83 -9.14 6.64
CA THR A 213 -1.84 -8.05 5.65
C THR A 213 -1.01 -6.85 6.10
N PHE A 214 -1.11 -6.42 7.36
CA PHE A 214 -0.65 -5.11 7.81
C PHE A 214 0.53 -5.13 8.78
N LYS A 215 1.11 -6.28 9.09
CA LYS A 215 2.31 -6.35 9.92
C LYS A 215 3.54 -5.95 9.13
N PHE A 216 3.80 -4.64 9.06
CA PHE A 216 4.98 -4.07 8.41
C PHE A 216 6.09 -3.86 9.44
N PHE A 217 7.30 -4.37 9.16
CA PHE A 217 8.46 -4.24 10.05
C PHE A 217 8.17 -4.62 11.51
N ASP A 218 7.38 -5.70 11.70
CA ASP A 218 6.91 -6.20 13.00
C ASP A 218 5.95 -5.27 13.77
N GLU A 219 5.46 -4.20 13.15
CA GLU A 219 4.44 -3.31 13.71
C GLU A 219 3.10 -3.46 12.98
N LEU A 220 2.01 -3.40 13.75
CA LEU A 220 0.63 -3.32 13.25
C LEU A 220 0.09 -1.90 13.36
N PRO A 221 -0.71 -1.43 12.39
CA PRO A 221 -1.41 -0.17 12.52
C PRO A 221 -2.47 -0.24 13.62
N PRO A 222 -2.59 0.78 14.49
CA PRO A 222 -3.56 0.80 15.58
C PRO A 222 -4.94 1.25 15.13
N TRP A 223 -5.45 0.66 14.04
CA TRP A 223 -6.77 0.95 13.48
C TRP A 223 -7.88 0.25 14.26
N ILE A 224 -9.12 0.67 14.07
CA ILE A 224 -10.27 -0.08 14.58
C ILE A 224 -10.49 -1.28 13.67
N VAL A 225 -10.41 -2.49 14.23
CA VAL A 225 -10.59 -3.76 13.53
C VAL A 225 -11.75 -4.52 14.12
N ALA A 226 -12.62 -5.07 13.29
CA ALA A 226 -13.80 -5.83 13.70
C ALA A 226 -14.09 -6.96 12.71
N ASP A 227 -14.69 -8.05 13.19
CA ASP A 227 -15.05 -9.18 12.34
C ASP A 227 -16.26 -8.90 11.43
N THR A 228 -17.13 -7.96 11.83
CA THR A 228 -18.29 -7.53 11.04
C THR A 228 -18.45 -6.02 11.05
N TRP A 229 -19.18 -5.47 10.05
CA TRP A 229 -19.46 -4.05 10.01
C TRP A 229 -20.37 -3.56 11.15
N GLU A 230 -21.27 -4.40 11.65
CA GLU A 230 -22.10 -4.12 12.83
C GLU A 230 -21.24 -3.96 14.09
N GLN A 231 -20.27 -4.86 14.27
CA GLN A 231 -19.29 -4.76 15.37
C GLN A 231 -18.41 -3.52 15.21
N ALA A 232 -17.96 -3.21 14.00
CA ALA A 232 -17.18 -2.02 13.70
C ALA A 232 -17.91 -0.73 14.10
N VAL A 233 -19.20 -0.63 13.74
CA VAL A 233 -20.07 0.48 14.15
C VAL A 233 -20.19 0.57 15.66
N THR A 234 -20.38 -0.57 16.35
CA THR A 234 -20.47 -0.62 17.81
C THR A 234 -19.19 -0.11 18.48
N LEU A 235 -18.02 -0.52 17.99
CA LEU A 235 -16.72 -0.02 18.50
C LEU A 235 -16.56 1.49 18.30
N CYS A 236 -16.95 2.00 17.15
CA CYS A 236 -16.94 3.45 16.88
C CYS A 236 -17.90 4.21 17.80
N GLN A 237 -19.11 3.66 18.09
CA GLN A 237 -20.06 4.26 19.00
C GLN A 237 -19.52 4.40 20.42
N GLN A 238 -18.78 3.43 20.90
CA GLN A 238 -18.20 3.42 22.26
C GLN A 238 -17.24 4.58 22.48
N VAL A 239 -16.62 5.08 21.42
CA VAL A 239 -15.59 6.15 21.51
C VAL A 239 -16.00 7.48 20.90
N GLN A 240 -17.11 7.56 20.15
CA GLN A 240 -17.46 8.74 19.35
C GLN A 240 -17.61 10.06 20.13
N PHE A 241 -17.92 10.01 21.43
CA PHE A 241 -18.05 11.15 22.31
C PHE A 241 -16.93 11.23 23.37
N ASP A 242 -16.00 10.28 23.35
CA ASP A 242 -14.80 10.28 24.20
C ASP A 242 -13.66 10.97 23.44
N TYR A 243 -13.66 12.31 23.44
CA TYR A 243 -12.66 13.09 22.73
C TYR A 243 -11.21 12.79 23.16
N PRO A 244 -10.89 12.60 24.44
CA PRO A 244 -9.57 12.13 24.85
C PRO A 244 -9.18 10.80 24.19
N LYS A 245 -10.09 9.84 24.11
CA LYS A 245 -9.84 8.55 23.47
C LYS A 245 -9.70 8.65 21.95
N LEU A 246 -10.53 9.48 21.32
CA LEU A 246 -10.38 9.75 19.89
C LEU A 246 -9.04 10.42 19.57
N LEU A 247 -8.59 11.36 20.40
CA LEU A 247 -7.29 12.02 20.23
C LEU A 247 -6.13 11.04 20.44
N GLU A 248 -6.25 10.13 21.40
CA GLU A 248 -5.29 9.04 21.60
C GLU A 248 -5.19 8.15 20.36
N LEU A 249 -6.33 7.70 19.81
CA LEU A 249 -6.37 6.89 18.58
C LEU A 249 -5.76 7.63 17.38
N GLN A 250 -6.10 8.90 17.19
CA GLN A 250 -5.53 9.73 16.14
C GLN A 250 -3.99 9.83 16.29
N THR A 251 -3.53 10.13 17.49
CA THR A 251 -2.10 10.31 17.79
C THR A 251 -1.34 9.00 17.56
N ASN A 252 -1.88 7.87 18.01
CA ASN A 252 -1.27 6.56 17.82
C ASN A 252 -1.19 6.17 16.34
N ASN A 253 -2.23 6.46 15.55
CA ASN A 253 -2.25 6.22 14.11
C ASN A 253 -1.15 7.03 13.39
N LEU A 254 -1.05 8.33 13.69
CA LEU A 254 -0.02 9.20 13.12
C LEU A 254 1.39 8.76 13.55
N ALA A 255 1.57 8.44 14.83
CA ALA A 255 2.85 7.98 15.35
C ALA A 255 3.28 6.65 14.70
N TRP A 256 2.34 5.71 14.50
CA TRP A 256 2.62 4.48 13.75
C TRP A 256 3.08 4.78 12.32
N TRP A 257 2.38 5.65 11.60
CA TRP A 257 2.77 6.04 10.23
C TRP A 257 4.18 6.61 10.18
N HIS A 258 4.52 7.53 11.08
CA HIS A 258 5.85 8.13 11.14
C HIS A 258 6.95 7.11 11.49
N ARG A 259 6.69 6.18 12.43
CA ARG A 259 7.67 5.12 12.74
C ARG A 259 7.88 4.19 11.55
N MET A 260 6.81 3.79 10.87
CA MET A 260 6.87 2.95 9.68
C MET A 260 7.70 3.61 8.57
N VAL A 261 7.46 4.89 8.26
CA VAL A 261 8.26 5.65 7.28
C VAL A 261 9.72 5.76 7.71
N SER A 262 9.97 6.05 8.99
CA SER A 262 11.34 6.13 9.53
C SER A 262 12.08 4.79 9.44
N THR A 263 11.40 3.69 9.70
CA THR A 263 11.97 2.34 9.57
C THR A 263 12.30 2.01 8.12
N MET A 264 11.44 2.36 7.17
CA MET A 264 11.74 2.22 5.73
C MET A 264 13.01 3.00 5.36
N HIS A 265 13.12 4.27 5.78
CA HIS A 265 14.30 5.11 5.50
C HIS A 265 15.57 4.50 6.09
N SER A 266 15.52 3.98 7.32
CA SER A 266 16.66 3.32 7.95
C SER A 266 17.11 2.09 7.18
N LYS A 267 16.18 1.23 6.75
CA LYS A 267 16.48 0.05 5.93
C LYS A 267 17.07 0.41 4.57
N ILE A 268 16.52 1.44 3.91
CA ILE A 268 17.04 1.97 2.63
C ILE A 268 18.47 2.48 2.83
N THR A 269 18.71 3.32 3.82
CA THR A 269 20.05 3.86 4.12
C THR A 269 21.06 2.75 4.40
N GLN A 270 20.67 1.76 5.19
CA GLN A 270 21.51 0.58 5.47
C GLN A 270 21.82 -0.20 4.19
N ALA A 271 20.83 -0.49 3.37
CA ALA A 271 21.01 -1.23 2.12
C ALA A 271 21.92 -0.48 1.12
N LEU A 272 21.81 0.85 1.05
CA LEU A 272 22.66 1.67 0.19
C LEU A 272 24.13 1.70 0.63
N SER A 273 24.41 1.54 1.94
CA SER A 273 25.77 1.52 2.47
C SER A 273 26.52 0.22 2.21
N LEU A 274 25.84 -0.85 1.83
CA LEU A 274 26.41 -2.15 1.55
C LEU A 274 26.82 -2.29 0.08
N GLU A 275 27.87 -3.10 -0.17
CA GLU A 275 28.16 -3.56 -1.52
C GLU A 275 27.15 -4.63 -1.96
N VAL A 276 26.87 -4.68 -3.26
CA VAL A 276 25.94 -5.66 -3.82
C VAL A 276 26.66 -7.01 -3.94
N VAL A 277 26.19 -8.00 -3.19
CA VAL A 277 26.63 -9.40 -3.32
C VAL A 277 25.49 -10.19 -3.97
N GLN A 278 25.66 -10.54 -5.24
CA GLN A 278 24.68 -11.34 -5.97
C GLN A 278 24.89 -12.84 -5.69
N ASN A 279 23.89 -13.47 -5.11
CA ASN A 279 23.89 -14.91 -4.83
C ASN A 279 23.25 -15.69 -6.00
N LEU A 280 23.92 -15.72 -7.14
CA LEU A 280 23.38 -16.32 -8.38
C LEU A 280 23.08 -17.82 -8.23
N ASP A 281 23.96 -18.57 -7.58
CA ASP A 281 23.76 -20.02 -7.36
C ASP A 281 22.49 -20.29 -6.52
N ILE A 282 22.28 -19.48 -5.48
CA ILE A 282 21.08 -19.59 -4.64
C ILE A 282 19.85 -19.16 -5.42
N LEU A 283 19.95 -18.14 -6.26
CA LEU A 283 18.87 -17.70 -7.13
C LEU A 283 18.41 -18.85 -8.05
N GLU A 284 19.32 -19.48 -8.77
CA GLU A 284 19.01 -20.60 -9.68
C GLU A 284 18.44 -21.81 -8.93
N LEU A 285 19.00 -22.15 -7.77
CA LEU A 285 18.49 -23.23 -6.93
C LEU A 285 17.05 -22.99 -6.48
N ASN A 286 16.68 -21.76 -6.16
CA ASN A 286 15.33 -21.44 -5.68
C ASN A 286 14.33 -21.22 -6.82
N LYS A 287 14.75 -20.83 -8.02
CA LYS A 287 13.89 -20.80 -9.22
C LYS A 287 13.19 -22.13 -9.47
N SER A 288 13.87 -23.25 -9.26
CA SER A 288 13.30 -24.59 -9.45
C SER A 288 12.24 -24.96 -8.41
N LYS A 289 12.17 -24.26 -7.29
CA LYS A 289 11.21 -24.52 -6.19
C LYS A 289 9.93 -23.69 -6.30
N VAL A 290 9.94 -22.64 -7.11
CA VAL A 290 8.77 -21.75 -7.26
C VAL A 290 7.83 -22.39 -8.27
N THR A 291 6.64 -22.72 -7.83
CA THR A 291 5.58 -23.23 -8.70
C THR A 291 5.02 -22.06 -9.54
N PRO A 292 4.91 -22.21 -10.87
CA PRO A 292 4.24 -21.20 -11.69
C PRO A 292 2.82 -20.95 -11.17
N PRO A 293 2.32 -19.71 -11.15
CA PRO A 293 0.97 -19.43 -10.71
C PRO A 293 -0.03 -20.22 -11.56
N GLN A 294 -0.95 -20.93 -10.89
CA GLN A 294 -2.08 -21.50 -11.57
C GLN A 294 -2.91 -20.36 -12.20
N SER A 295 -3.42 -20.59 -13.41
CA SER A 295 -4.20 -19.61 -14.15
C SER A 295 -5.36 -19.10 -13.29
N VAL A 296 -5.33 -17.82 -12.93
CA VAL A 296 -6.38 -17.18 -12.14
C VAL A 296 -7.49 -16.70 -13.08
N VAL A 297 -8.73 -17.09 -12.79
CA VAL A 297 -9.92 -16.65 -13.52
C VAL A 297 -10.26 -15.21 -13.11
N TYR A 298 -10.26 -14.30 -14.08
CA TYR A 298 -10.55 -12.89 -13.87
C TYR A 298 -12.04 -12.57 -13.89
N TYR A 299 -12.46 -11.70 -12.98
CA TYR A 299 -13.70 -10.96 -13.10
C TYR A 299 -13.43 -9.59 -13.72
N PRO A 300 -14.03 -9.22 -14.85
CA PRO A 300 -13.85 -7.90 -15.44
C PRO A 300 -14.62 -6.87 -14.61
N GLY A 301 -13.89 -6.03 -13.90
CA GLY A 301 -14.41 -4.90 -13.14
C GLY A 301 -13.76 -3.60 -13.60
N ASP A 302 -14.56 -2.79 -14.22
CA ASP A 302 -14.35 -1.49 -14.85
C ASP A 302 -13.35 -0.50 -14.25
N THR A 303 -12.80 0.23 -15.16
CA THR A 303 -12.47 1.66 -15.29
C THR A 303 -11.00 2.00 -15.45
N LYS A 304 -10.77 2.70 -16.56
CA LYS A 304 -9.54 3.37 -16.99
C LYS A 304 -8.97 4.22 -15.87
N ARG A 305 -7.74 3.91 -15.46
CA ARG A 305 -6.84 4.84 -14.79
C ARG A 305 -5.53 4.81 -15.55
N ASP A 306 -5.11 5.97 -16.05
CA ASP A 306 -3.79 6.18 -16.62
C ASP A 306 -2.76 6.05 -15.50
N ILE A 307 -2.18 4.87 -15.36
CA ILE A 307 -0.98 4.68 -14.56
C ILE A 307 0.18 4.76 -15.53
N ASP A 308 1.00 5.77 -15.36
CA ASP A 308 2.26 5.91 -16.08
C ASP A 308 3.18 4.73 -15.71
N ASN A 309 3.17 3.67 -16.51
CA ASN A 309 3.98 2.47 -16.35
C ASN A 309 5.41 2.77 -16.79
N ARG A 310 6.19 3.37 -15.91
CA ARG A 310 7.58 3.70 -16.19
C ARG A 310 8.47 2.98 -15.18
N ILE A 311 9.60 2.49 -15.65
CA ILE A 311 10.69 2.03 -14.78
C ILE A 311 11.41 3.28 -14.29
N PHE A 312 11.56 3.42 -12.99
CA PHE A 312 12.29 4.50 -12.36
C PHE A 312 13.58 3.95 -11.75
N ALA A 313 14.66 4.72 -11.87
CA ALA A 313 15.90 4.45 -11.18
C ALA A 313 16.32 5.68 -10.37
N CYS A 314 16.71 5.48 -9.13
CA CYS A 314 17.16 6.51 -8.20
C CYS A 314 18.55 6.18 -7.66
#